data_45478baa13b68a40c7ff69fdb0194f2f
#
_entry.id   45478baa13b68a40c7ff69fdb0194f2f
#
_cell.length_a   1.000
_cell.length_b   1.000
_cell.length_c   1.000
_cell.angle_alpha   90.00
_cell.angle_beta   90.00
_cell.angle_gamma   90.00
#
_symmetry.space_group_name_H-M   'P 1'
#
loop_
_entity.id
_entity.type
_entity.pdbx_description
1 polymer ?
#
loop_
_entity_poly.entity_id
_entity_poly.type
_entity_poly.pdbx_seq_one_letter_code
_entity_poly.pdbx_strand_id
1 'polypeptide(L)'
;MNEENWRHHNVFVTGGPGLLGSALVKQLIQNKAHVIALVRDQVHQSPFFKEGHDKNVTIVKGGIEDFHLVERALNEYEVETVFHLGAQTIVGTALRSPLSTFESNIKGTWNVLEACRQSKMVSRIVVASSDKAYGTQPTLPYTEDAPLQGRDNPYDVSKS
;
A
#
# COMPACT_ATOMS: atom_id res chain seq x y z
N MET A 1 -17.90 5.92 3.92
CA MET A 1 -17.06 6.21 5.11
C MET A 1 -17.81 7.25 5.94
N ASN A 2 -17.85 7.09 7.26
CA ASN A 2 -18.53 8.06 8.13
C ASN A 2 -17.53 9.17 8.50
N GLU A 3 -17.87 10.45 8.26
CA GLU A 3 -16.98 11.62 8.46
C GLU A 3 -16.40 11.69 9.88
N GLU A 4 -17.19 11.35 10.90
CA GLU A 4 -16.77 11.40 12.30
C GLU A 4 -15.59 10.47 12.63
N ASN A 5 -15.44 9.35 11.90
CA ASN A 5 -14.42 8.35 12.19
C ASN A 5 -13.03 8.71 11.63
N TRP A 6 -12.93 9.67 10.71
CA TRP A 6 -11.66 10.01 10.04
C TRP A 6 -11.15 11.39 10.35
N ARG A 7 -11.99 12.24 10.93
CA ARG A 7 -11.64 13.61 11.23
C ARG A 7 -10.42 13.67 12.18
N HIS A 8 -9.37 14.32 11.71
CA HIS A 8 -8.08 14.45 12.42
C HIS A 8 -7.34 13.14 12.69
N HIS A 9 -7.78 12.04 12.08
CA HIS A 9 -7.12 10.74 12.20
C HIS A 9 -5.86 10.70 11.32
N ASN A 10 -4.74 10.25 11.88
CA ASN A 10 -3.47 10.18 11.16
C ASN A 10 -3.40 8.85 10.38
N VAL A 11 -3.39 8.96 9.05
CA VAL A 11 -3.49 7.81 8.15
C VAL A 11 -2.27 7.74 7.24
N PHE A 12 -1.51 6.66 7.31
CA PHE A 12 -0.40 6.39 6.41
C PHE A 12 -0.85 5.55 5.22
N VAL A 13 -0.53 6.01 4.02
CA VAL A 13 -0.92 5.35 2.77
C VAL A 13 0.32 5.08 1.93
N THR A 14 0.62 3.81 1.68
CA THR A 14 1.57 3.42 0.64
C THR A 14 0.83 3.19 -0.67
N GLY A 15 1.46 3.48 -1.79
CA GLY A 15 0.79 3.37 -3.10
C GLY A 15 -0.25 4.46 -3.37
N GLY A 16 -0.21 5.58 -2.63
CA GLY A 16 -1.09 6.74 -2.83
C GLY A 16 -1.20 7.22 -4.28
N PRO A 17 -0.10 7.30 -5.06
CA PRO A 17 -0.16 7.66 -6.48
C PRO A 17 -0.78 6.61 -7.42
N GLY A 18 -1.03 5.39 -6.94
CA GLY A 18 -1.71 4.34 -7.73
C GLY A 18 -3.19 4.62 -7.96
N LEU A 19 -3.85 3.81 -8.79
CA LEU A 19 -5.27 3.96 -9.12
C LEU A 19 -6.17 3.90 -7.88
N LEU A 20 -6.07 2.82 -7.12
CA LEU A 20 -6.84 2.64 -5.87
C LEU A 20 -6.41 3.63 -4.79
N GLY A 21 -5.07 3.83 -4.65
CA GLY A 21 -4.51 4.75 -3.66
C GLY A 21 -4.98 6.19 -3.84
N SER A 22 -5.02 6.70 -5.08
CA SER A 22 -5.50 8.05 -5.37
C SER A 22 -6.97 8.24 -4.98
N ALA A 23 -7.81 7.25 -5.27
CA ALA A 23 -9.24 7.28 -4.91
C ALA A 23 -9.41 7.24 -3.38
N LEU A 24 -8.65 6.39 -2.68
CA LEU A 24 -8.67 6.32 -1.22
C LEU A 24 -8.19 7.64 -0.58
N VAL A 25 -7.06 8.19 -1.04
CA VAL A 25 -6.52 9.46 -0.54
C VAL A 25 -7.54 10.58 -0.72
N LYS A 26 -8.18 10.67 -1.88
CA LYS A 26 -9.28 11.62 -2.12
C LYS A 26 -10.38 11.51 -1.07
N GLN A 27 -10.85 10.30 -0.80
CA GLN A 27 -11.90 10.05 0.20
C GLN A 27 -11.43 10.43 1.63
N LEU A 28 -10.20 10.09 1.99
CA LEU A 28 -9.64 10.44 3.30
C LEU A 28 -9.53 11.96 3.50
N ILE A 29 -9.05 12.69 2.47
CA ILE A 29 -9.00 14.16 2.50
C ILE A 29 -10.40 14.76 2.66
N GLN A 30 -11.38 14.27 1.90
CA GLN A 30 -12.77 14.74 2.00
C GLN A 30 -13.37 14.50 3.38
N ASN A 31 -12.97 13.42 4.06
CA ASN A 31 -13.37 13.11 5.43
C ASN A 31 -12.44 13.74 6.50
N LYS A 32 -11.59 14.71 6.11
CA LYS A 32 -10.74 15.50 7.00
C LYS A 32 -9.69 14.69 7.78
N ALA A 33 -9.27 13.55 7.25
CA ALA A 33 -8.13 12.81 7.78
C ALA A 33 -6.82 13.56 7.49
N HIS A 34 -5.84 13.39 8.36
CA HIS A 34 -4.45 13.78 8.10
C HIS A 34 -3.76 12.64 7.37
N VAL A 35 -3.57 12.79 6.06
CA VAL A 35 -3.00 11.74 5.23
C VAL A 35 -1.50 11.92 5.07
N ILE A 36 -0.74 10.89 5.38
CA ILE A 36 0.70 10.78 5.14
C ILE A 36 0.89 9.77 4.01
N ALA A 37 1.33 10.24 2.85
CA ALA A 37 1.51 9.40 1.66
C ALA A 37 2.99 9.07 1.44
N LEU A 38 3.33 7.77 1.43
CA LEU A 38 4.65 7.32 1.00
C LEU A 38 4.70 7.30 -0.54
N VAL A 39 5.62 8.08 -1.10
CA VAL A 39 5.79 8.26 -2.54
C VAL A 39 7.23 7.94 -2.93
N ARG A 40 7.43 6.82 -3.65
CA ARG A 40 8.73 6.45 -4.19
C ARG A 40 9.07 7.27 -5.44
N ASP A 41 8.17 7.24 -6.42
CA ASP A 41 8.36 7.89 -7.71
C ASP A 41 7.24 8.90 -7.99
N GLN A 42 7.61 10.05 -8.51
CA GLN A 42 6.64 11.09 -8.88
C GLN A 42 6.08 10.80 -10.28
N VAL A 43 4.93 10.15 -10.32
CA VAL A 43 4.21 9.84 -11.56
C VAL A 43 3.21 10.97 -11.85
N HIS A 44 3.65 12.01 -12.57
CA HIS A 44 2.83 13.19 -12.88
C HIS A 44 1.48 12.88 -13.55
N GLN A 45 1.39 11.75 -14.25
CA GLN A 45 0.17 11.32 -14.93
C GLN A 45 -0.88 10.70 -13.99
N SER A 46 -0.52 10.37 -12.75
CA SER A 46 -1.47 9.78 -11.81
C SER A 46 -2.53 10.80 -11.37
N PRO A 47 -3.76 10.36 -11.05
CA PRO A 47 -4.80 11.23 -10.49
C PRO A 47 -4.35 11.94 -9.21
N PHE A 48 -3.50 11.31 -8.41
CA PHE A 48 -2.95 11.89 -7.19
C PHE A 48 -2.28 13.24 -7.41
N PHE A 49 -1.49 13.39 -8.48
CA PHE A 49 -0.83 14.65 -8.83
C PHE A 49 -1.71 15.53 -9.74
N LYS A 50 -2.40 14.95 -10.73
CA LYS A 50 -3.25 15.71 -11.66
C LYS A 50 -4.41 16.43 -10.98
N GLU A 51 -5.02 15.79 -9.97
CA GLU A 51 -6.15 16.37 -9.23
C GLU A 51 -5.67 17.20 -8.02
N GLY A 52 -4.36 17.33 -7.80
CA GLY A 52 -3.79 18.14 -6.74
C GLY A 52 -3.95 17.55 -5.34
N HIS A 53 -4.13 16.24 -5.21
CA HIS A 53 -4.22 15.58 -3.90
C HIS A 53 -2.91 15.68 -3.11
N ASP A 54 -1.77 15.72 -3.80
CA ASP A 54 -0.44 15.93 -3.24
C ASP A 54 -0.30 17.20 -2.40
N LYS A 55 -1.11 18.21 -2.68
CA LYS A 55 -1.11 19.48 -1.95
C LYS A 55 -1.83 19.45 -0.61
N ASN A 56 -2.62 18.40 -0.37
CA ASN A 56 -3.47 18.25 0.80
C ASN A 56 -3.03 17.08 1.70
N VAL A 57 -1.83 16.55 1.48
CA VAL A 57 -1.26 15.45 2.24
C VAL A 57 0.18 15.74 2.62
N THR A 58 0.68 15.09 3.65
CA THR A 58 2.12 15.04 3.94
C THR A 58 2.78 13.99 3.06
N ILE A 59 3.77 14.36 2.27
CA ILE A 59 4.52 13.42 1.43
C ILE A 59 5.79 12.98 2.13
N VAL A 60 5.93 11.68 2.34
CA VAL A 60 7.18 11.03 2.72
C VAL A 60 7.79 10.42 1.46
N LYS A 61 9.00 10.87 1.07
CA LYS A 61 9.69 10.38 -0.13
C LYS A 61 10.54 9.16 0.18
N GLY A 62 10.33 8.07 -0.53
CA GLY A 62 11.10 6.84 -0.47
C GLY A 62 10.30 5.60 -0.75
N GLY A 63 10.95 4.44 -0.66
CA GLY A 63 10.36 3.13 -0.93
C GLY A 63 9.97 2.38 0.34
N ILE A 64 9.06 1.42 0.19
CA ILE A 64 8.65 0.52 1.28
C ILE A 64 9.75 -0.47 1.68
N GLU A 65 10.78 -0.60 0.87
CA GLU A 65 11.95 -1.43 1.10
C GLU A 65 12.88 -0.87 2.20
N ASP A 66 12.74 0.43 2.50
CA ASP A 66 13.46 1.12 3.58
C ASP A 66 12.65 1.05 4.89
N PHE A 67 12.96 0.06 5.73
CA PHE A 67 12.32 -0.14 7.02
C PHE A 67 12.41 1.09 7.92
N HIS A 68 13.60 1.70 8.03
CA HIS A 68 13.80 2.84 8.93
C HIS A 68 13.02 4.09 8.49
N LEU A 69 12.86 4.29 7.18
CA LEU A 69 12.01 5.35 6.66
C LEU A 69 10.55 5.14 7.06
N VAL A 70 10.03 3.91 6.90
CA VAL A 70 8.65 3.57 7.26
C VAL A 70 8.45 3.72 8.77
N GLU A 71 9.32 3.10 9.58
CA GLU A 71 9.30 3.19 11.04
C GLU A 71 9.29 4.64 11.54
N ARG A 72 10.21 5.47 11.02
CA ARG A 72 10.29 6.88 11.35
C ARG A 72 8.98 7.60 10.99
N ALA A 73 8.44 7.37 9.79
CA ALA A 73 7.22 8.03 9.36
C ALA A 73 6.01 7.66 10.26
N LEU A 74 5.86 6.39 10.62
CA LEU A 74 4.78 5.97 11.51
C LEU A 74 4.86 6.65 12.88
N ASN A 75 6.06 6.77 13.43
CA ASN A 75 6.26 7.35 14.76
C ASN A 75 6.23 8.89 14.74
N GLU A 76 6.88 9.54 13.78
CA GLU A 76 6.97 11.00 13.66
C GLU A 76 5.61 11.65 13.42
N TYR A 77 4.76 10.99 12.62
CA TYR A 77 3.41 11.48 12.31
C TYR A 77 2.31 10.83 13.16
N GLU A 78 2.65 10.13 14.24
CA GLU A 78 1.70 9.51 15.17
C GLU A 78 0.58 8.74 14.45
N VAL A 79 0.97 7.90 13.49
CA VAL A 79 0.04 7.17 12.61
C VAL A 79 -0.80 6.17 13.38
N GLU A 80 -2.12 6.22 13.18
CA GLU A 80 -3.11 5.35 13.84
C GLU A 80 -3.63 4.25 12.90
N THR A 81 -3.70 4.55 11.59
CA THR A 81 -4.18 3.59 10.57
C THR A 81 -3.23 3.55 9.39
N VAL A 82 -2.93 2.35 8.92
CA VAL A 82 -2.08 2.12 7.75
C VAL A 82 -2.88 1.43 6.64
N PHE A 83 -2.87 2.02 5.44
CA PHE A 83 -3.32 1.37 4.21
C PHE A 83 -2.09 1.04 3.35
N HIS A 84 -1.74 -0.22 3.32
CA HIS A 84 -0.63 -0.72 2.50
C HIS A 84 -1.14 -1.19 1.13
N LEU A 85 -1.12 -0.27 0.16
CA LEU A 85 -1.54 -0.50 -1.23
C LEU A 85 -0.36 -0.49 -2.21
N GLY A 86 0.83 -0.15 -1.71
CA GLY A 86 2.06 -0.07 -2.51
C GLY A 86 2.55 -1.45 -2.91
N ALA A 87 2.68 -1.69 -4.20
CA ALA A 87 3.25 -2.91 -4.75
C ALA A 87 3.74 -2.67 -6.19
N GLN A 88 4.67 -3.51 -6.66
CA GLN A 88 4.93 -3.68 -8.07
C GLN A 88 3.86 -4.63 -8.65
N THR A 89 2.94 -4.11 -9.48
CA THR A 89 1.73 -4.84 -9.91
C THR A 89 1.74 -5.31 -11.36
N ILE A 90 2.76 -4.89 -12.15
CA ILE A 90 2.80 -5.18 -13.59
C ILE A 90 3.58 -6.46 -13.83
N VAL A 91 2.90 -7.53 -14.25
CA VAL A 91 3.48 -8.86 -14.51
C VAL A 91 4.69 -8.79 -15.46
N GLY A 92 4.58 -8.03 -16.55
CA GLY A 92 5.70 -7.85 -17.50
C GLY A 92 6.94 -7.20 -16.86
N THR A 93 6.78 -6.31 -15.90
CA THR A 93 7.88 -5.76 -15.11
C THR A 93 8.42 -6.79 -14.12
N ALA A 94 7.55 -7.54 -13.46
CA ALA A 94 7.95 -8.60 -12.54
C ALA A 94 8.79 -9.69 -13.24
N LEU A 95 8.44 -10.05 -14.46
CA LEU A 95 9.21 -11.00 -15.27
C LEU A 95 10.60 -10.45 -15.65
N ARG A 96 10.70 -9.15 -15.95
CA ARG A 96 12.01 -8.53 -16.29
C ARG A 96 12.89 -8.27 -15.07
N SER A 97 12.28 -8.04 -13.91
CA SER A 97 12.98 -7.72 -12.66
C SER A 97 12.33 -8.41 -11.47
N PRO A 98 12.54 -9.74 -11.32
CA PRO A 98 11.97 -10.50 -10.22
C PRO A 98 12.45 -10.01 -8.86
N LEU A 99 13.75 -9.70 -8.72
CA LEU A 99 14.33 -9.25 -7.47
C LEU A 99 13.66 -7.97 -6.96
N SER A 100 13.54 -6.94 -7.80
CA SER A 100 12.88 -5.69 -7.40
C SER A 100 11.40 -5.89 -7.05
N THR A 101 10.74 -6.86 -7.70
CA THR A 101 9.37 -7.24 -7.38
C THR A 101 9.27 -7.87 -5.99
N PHE A 102 10.17 -8.78 -5.64
CA PHE A 102 10.22 -9.41 -4.33
C PHE A 102 10.63 -8.41 -3.23
N GLU A 103 11.59 -7.54 -3.50
CA GLU A 103 11.97 -6.48 -2.57
C GLU A 103 10.78 -5.55 -2.27
N SER A 104 10.05 -5.14 -3.30
CA SER A 104 8.87 -4.28 -3.12
C SER A 104 7.71 -5.03 -2.47
N ASN A 105 7.31 -6.18 -3.01
CA ASN A 105 6.06 -6.83 -2.62
C ASN A 105 6.18 -7.71 -1.37
N ILE A 106 7.33 -8.38 -1.17
CA ILE A 106 7.56 -9.26 -0.02
C ILE A 106 8.26 -8.48 1.08
N LYS A 107 9.49 -8.03 0.84
CA LYS A 107 10.27 -7.29 1.84
C LYS A 107 9.56 -6.00 2.25
N GLY A 108 9.04 -5.23 1.30
CA GLY A 108 8.29 -4.01 1.58
C GLY A 108 7.06 -4.26 2.45
N THR A 109 6.31 -5.33 2.20
CA THR A 109 5.14 -5.69 3.01
C THR A 109 5.55 -6.06 4.43
N TRP A 110 6.55 -6.93 4.62
CA TRP A 110 6.96 -7.26 5.98
C TRP A 110 7.60 -6.07 6.71
N ASN A 111 8.31 -5.16 6.02
CA ASN A 111 8.80 -3.93 6.63
C ASN A 111 7.66 -3.06 7.18
N VAL A 112 6.60 -2.87 6.37
CA VAL A 112 5.42 -2.12 6.81
C VAL A 112 4.76 -2.78 8.01
N LEU A 113 4.56 -4.10 7.96
CA LEU A 113 3.93 -4.85 9.05
C LEU A 113 4.79 -4.83 10.32
N GLU A 114 6.11 -4.98 10.20
CA GLU A 114 7.01 -4.94 11.35
C GLU A 114 7.09 -3.53 11.96
N ALA A 115 7.14 -2.48 11.14
CA ALA A 115 7.08 -1.11 11.63
C ALA A 115 5.76 -0.82 12.36
N CYS A 116 4.64 -1.32 11.84
CA CYS A 116 3.34 -1.23 12.52
C CYS A 116 3.34 -1.99 13.86
N ARG A 117 3.91 -3.21 13.90
CA ARG A 117 4.00 -4.02 15.13
C ARG A 117 4.81 -3.31 16.22
N GLN A 118 5.86 -2.58 15.85
CA GLN A 118 6.70 -1.84 16.79
C GLN A 118 6.07 -0.50 17.21
N SER A 119 5.20 0.07 16.42
CA SER A 119 4.52 1.33 16.73
C SER A 119 3.51 1.14 17.86
N LYS A 120 3.50 2.09 18.80
CA LYS A 120 2.51 2.11 19.90
C LYS A 120 1.20 2.79 19.50
N MET A 121 1.19 3.50 18.37
CA MET A 121 0.06 4.30 17.89
C MET A 121 -0.80 3.56 16.87
N VAL A 122 -0.18 2.73 16.01
CA VAL A 122 -0.90 2.01 14.96
C VAL A 122 -1.84 0.98 15.56
N SER A 123 -3.14 1.17 15.32
CA SER A 123 -4.20 0.28 15.81
C SER A 123 -4.92 -0.48 14.69
N ARG A 124 -4.79 -0.02 13.43
CA ARG A 124 -5.45 -0.61 12.27
C ARG A 124 -4.51 -0.69 11.07
N ILE A 125 -4.52 -1.84 10.43
CA ILE A 125 -3.71 -2.10 9.22
C ILE A 125 -4.60 -2.78 8.19
N VAL A 126 -4.60 -2.24 6.96
CA VAL A 126 -5.25 -2.85 5.80
C VAL A 126 -4.19 -3.07 4.73
N VAL A 127 -4.03 -4.32 4.31
CA VAL A 127 -3.05 -4.72 3.29
C VAL A 127 -3.78 -5.21 2.04
N ALA A 128 -3.44 -4.64 0.88
CA ALA A 128 -3.98 -5.09 -0.39
C ALA A 128 -3.28 -6.37 -0.87
N SER A 129 -4.00 -7.47 -0.88
CA SER A 129 -3.61 -8.70 -1.56
C SER A 129 -4.07 -8.70 -3.03
N SER A 130 -4.21 -9.87 -3.65
CA SER A 130 -4.65 -10.04 -5.03
C SER A 130 -5.26 -11.42 -5.21
N ASP A 131 -6.18 -11.57 -6.16
CA ASP A 131 -6.65 -12.86 -6.65
C ASP A 131 -5.52 -13.74 -7.19
N LYS A 132 -4.42 -13.12 -7.63
CA LYS A 132 -3.22 -13.83 -8.13
C LYS A 132 -2.51 -14.68 -7.07
N ALA A 133 -2.77 -14.40 -5.79
CA ALA A 133 -2.30 -15.26 -4.69
C ALA A 133 -2.89 -16.70 -4.80
N TYR A 134 -4.10 -16.83 -5.32
CA TYR A 134 -4.73 -18.14 -5.52
C TYR A 134 -4.20 -18.89 -6.74
N GLY A 135 -3.45 -18.23 -7.64
CA GLY A 135 -3.04 -18.82 -8.92
C GLY A 135 -4.23 -19.12 -9.84
N THR A 136 -4.06 -20.05 -10.75
CA THR A 136 -5.13 -20.52 -11.64
C THR A 136 -5.92 -21.66 -10.97
N GLN A 137 -7.18 -21.41 -10.61
CA GLN A 137 -8.07 -22.39 -10.01
C GLN A 137 -9.06 -22.95 -11.04
N PRO A 138 -9.44 -24.23 -10.92
CA PRO A 138 -10.38 -24.87 -11.85
C PRO A 138 -11.83 -24.38 -11.64
N THR A 139 -12.15 -23.84 -10.47
CA THR A 139 -13.50 -23.39 -10.09
C THR A 139 -13.54 -21.90 -9.85
N LEU A 140 -14.54 -21.24 -10.41
CA LEU A 140 -14.81 -19.80 -10.23
C LEU A 140 -16.23 -19.59 -9.68
N PRO A 141 -16.47 -18.53 -8.92
CA PRO A 141 -15.50 -17.53 -8.41
C PRO A 141 -14.57 -18.13 -7.35
N TYR A 142 -13.40 -17.49 -7.13
CA TYR A 142 -12.52 -17.85 -6.02
C TYR A 142 -13.21 -17.53 -4.69
N THR A 143 -12.97 -18.40 -3.71
CA THR A 143 -13.40 -18.21 -2.31
C THR A 143 -12.19 -18.12 -1.41
N GLU A 144 -12.36 -17.64 -0.18
CA GLU A 144 -11.27 -17.54 0.80
C GLU A 144 -10.68 -18.90 1.20
N ASP A 145 -11.43 -20.00 0.98
CA ASP A 145 -10.96 -21.37 1.25
C ASP A 145 -10.08 -21.94 0.12
N ALA A 146 -9.99 -21.23 -1.03
CA ALA A 146 -9.15 -21.67 -2.13
C ALA A 146 -7.67 -21.65 -1.72
N PRO A 147 -6.87 -22.68 -2.10
CA PRO A 147 -5.46 -22.72 -1.73
C PRO A 147 -4.65 -21.60 -2.39
N LEU A 148 -3.73 -21.00 -1.64
CA LEU A 148 -2.77 -20.03 -2.18
C LEU A 148 -1.73 -20.76 -3.01
N GLN A 149 -1.79 -20.61 -4.33
CA GLN A 149 -0.96 -21.33 -5.31
C GLN A 149 -0.40 -20.41 -6.40
N GLY A 150 -0.25 -19.13 -6.13
CA GLY A 150 0.38 -18.18 -7.06
C GLY A 150 1.82 -18.61 -7.34
N ARG A 151 2.10 -19.13 -8.56
CA ARG A 151 3.42 -19.67 -8.93
C ARG A 151 3.80 -19.44 -10.40
N ASP A 152 2.90 -18.87 -11.18
CA ASP A 152 3.08 -18.77 -12.63
C ASP A 152 4.08 -17.68 -13.01
N ASN A 153 4.26 -16.68 -12.17
CA ASN A 153 5.21 -15.59 -12.39
C ASN A 153 5.62 -14.94 -11.05
N PRO A 154 6.69 -14.10 -11.03
CA PRO A 154 7.17 -13.47 -9.80
C PRO A 154 6.13 -12.58 -9.09
N TYR A 155 5.20 -11.97 -9.82
CA TYR A 155 4.13 -11.19 -9.19
C TYR A 155 3.20 -12.10 -8.38
N ASP A 156 2.71 -13.18 -8.99
CA ASP A 156 1.79 -14.12 -8.33
C ASP A 156 2.42 -14.72 -7.09
N VAL A 157 3.69 -15.19 -7.20
CA VAL A 157 4.49 -15.68 -6.04
C VAL A 157 4.59 -14.63 -4.95
N SER A 158 4.76 -13.36 -5.30
CA SER A 158 4.91 -12.28 -4.31
C SER A 158 3.61 -11.94 -3.58
N LYS A 159 2.48 -12.50 -4.00
CA LYS A 159 1.15 -12.28 -3.42
C LYS A 159 0.57 -13.49 -2.69
N SER A 160 1.21 -14.67 -2.84
CA SER A 160 0.80 -15.94 -2.20
C SER A 160 1.22 -16.11 -0.74
#